data_37223337eaff30020dcaa97d356d1b55
#
_entry.id   37223337eaff30020dcaa97d356d1b55
#
_cell.length_a   1.000
_cell.length_b   1.000
_cell.length_c   1.000
_cell.angle_alpha   90.00
_cell.angle_beta   90.00
_cell.angle_gamma   90.00
#
_symmetry.space_group_name_H-M   'P 1'
#
loop_
_entity.id
_entity.type
_entity.pdbx_description
1 polymer ?
#
loop_
_entity_poly.entity_id
_entity_poly.type
_entity_poly.pdbx_seq_one_letter_code
_entity_poly.pdbx_strand_id
1 'polypeptide(L)'
;MAQSKLRKDAAHNRELLLEAGRDLFAQRGLRVTLNDVAHHAGVGVGTAYRRFPNKEALLEAIVERQVDELEEILHDALEEDDPWAGIVTYLERSLVLQTHDRAMAQLLSGRHMSPESFDRERDRLAPLINSLADRARRAGVIRHDIVGTDLVMIQIAVVSVALTCTDREGVSRRDDVAEVYRRYLWIMLDGLKPARDGVSPLPVDPLTTEQAHALLGSNGVPSKLGKDFS
;
A
#
# COMPACT_ATOMS: atom_id res chain seq x y z
N MET A 1 -28.38 -28.91 -0.57
CA MET A 1 -28.46 -27.84 0.45
C MET A 1 -27.27 -27.83 1.45
N ALA A 2 -26.84 -28.96 2.02
CA ALA A 2 -25.73 -29.04 2.99
C ALA A 2 -24.38 -28.54 2.42
N GLN A 3 -24.06 -28.88 1.19
CA GLN A 3 -22.78 -28.47 0.56
C GLN A 3 -22.68 -26.96 0.28
N SER A 4 -23.82 -26.29 0.00
CA SER A 4 -23.88 -24.82 -0.15
C SER A 4 -23.69 -24.09 1.19
N LYS A 5 -24.22 -24.64 2.28
CA LYS A 5 -24.05 -24.10 3.63
C LYS A 5 -22.60 -24.22 4.10
N LEU A 6 -21.97 -25.39 3.89
CA LEU A 6 -20.56 -25.63 4.20
C LEU A 6 -19.60 -24.67 3.44
N ARG A 7 -19.91 -24.36 2.17
CA ARG A 7 -19.11 -23.38 1.39
C ARG A 7 -19.29 -21.95 1.92
N LYS A 8 -20.51 -21.56 2.29
CA LYS A 8 -20.78 -20.25 2.89
C LYS A 8 -20.08 -20.07 4.24
N ASP A 9 -20.17 -21.08 5.12
CA ASP A 9 -19.49 -21.05 6.41
C ASP A 9 -17.96 -21.02 6.24
N ALA A 10 -17.48 -21.66 5.22
CA ALA A 10 -16.08 -21.69 4.86
C ALA A 10 -15.55 -20.35 4.33
N ALA A 11 -16.31 -19.66 3.49
CA ALA A 11 -16.00 -18.32 3.00
C ALA A 11 -16.07 -17.30 4.16
N HIS A 12 -17.11 -17.38 4.97
CA HIS A 12 -17.27 -16.52 6.15
C HIS A 12 -16.11 -16.63 7.12
N ASN A 13 -15.70 -17.86 7.48
CA ASN A 13 -14.55 -18.07 8.36
C ASN A 13 -13.22 -17.54 7.75
N ARG A 14 -13.08 -17.58 6.40
CA ARG A 14 -11.92 -16.98 5.74
C ARG A 14 -11.90 -15.48 5.91
N GLU A 15 -13.02 -14.80 5.71
CA GLU A 15 -13.13 -13.35 5.91
C GLU A 15 -12.85 -12.94 7.36
N LEU A 16 -13.42 -13.63 8.33
CA LEU A 16 -13.14 -13.39 9.77
C LEU A 16 -11.64 -13.51 10.09
N LEU A 17 -10.95 -14.49 9.51
CA LEU A 17 -9.51 -14.68 9.71
C LEU A 17 -8.68 -13.57 9.02
N LEU A 18 -9.09 -13.10 7.85
CA LEU A 18 -8.40 -11.99 7.15
C LEU A 18 -8.56 -10.68 7.93
N GLU A 19 -9.77 -10.35 8.38
CA GLU A 19 -10.04 -9.15 9.19
C GLU A 19 -9.28 -9.20 10.51
N ALA A 20 -9.38 -10.29 11.26
CA ALA A 20 -8.67 -10.48 12.51
C ALA A 20 -7.14 -10.45 12.34
N GLY A 21 -6.63 -11.02 11.25
CA GLY A 21 -5.22 -10.96 10.88
C GLY A 21 -4.78 -9.53 10.63
N ARG A 22 -5.52 -8.78 9.82
CA ARG A 22 -5.27 -7.36 9.53
C ARG A 22 -5.19 -6.54 10.82
N ASP A 23 -6.20 -6.65 11.69
CA ASP A 23 -6.26 -5.92 12.96
C ASP A 23 -5.08 -6.26 13.90
N LEU A 24 -4.78 -7.54 14.07
CA LEU A 24 -3.70 -7.97 14.96
C LEU A 24 -2.32 -7.60 14.42
N PHE A 25 -2.09 -7.74 13.10
CA PHE A 25 -0.83 -7.31 12.50
C PHE A 25 -0.65 -5.79 12.59
N ALA A 26 -1.71 -5.00 12.45
CA ALA A 26 -1.68 -3.56 12.65
C ALA A 26 -1.28 -3.18 14.08
N GLN A 27 -1.83 -3.88 15.09
CA GLN A 27 -1.60 -3.57 16.50
C GLN A 27 -0.27 -4.11 17.04
N ARG A 28 0.15 -5.31 16.63
CA ARG A 28 1.24 -6.07 17.26
C ARG A 28 2.38 -6.43 16.31
N GLY A 29 2.25 -6.05 15.01
CA GLY A 29 3.22 -6.36 13.98
C GLY A 29 3.31 -7.87 13.70
N LEU A 30 4.43 -8.28 13.11
CA LEU A 30 4.64 -9.66 12.65
C LEU A 30 4.90 -10.70 13.76
N ARG A 31 4.85 -10.32 15.04
CA ARG A 31 4.97 -11.30 16.14
C ARG A 31 3.69 -12.13 16.37
N VAL A 32 2.58 -11.71 15.77
CA VAL A 32 1.29 -12.41 15.82
C VAL A 32 1.41 -13.79 15.19
N THR A 33 0.81 -14.79 15.85
CA THR A 33 0.72 -16.15 15.34
C THR A 33 -0.66 -16.43 14.73
N LEU A 34 -0.77 -17.48 13.91
CA LEU A 34 -2.06 -17.91 13.38
C LEU A 34 -3.04 -18.34 14.48
N ASN A 35 -2.54 -18.81 15.62
CA ASN A 35 -3.37 -19.12 16.79
C ASN A 35 -4.00 -17.85 17.38
N ASP A 36 -3.21 -16.78 17.51
CA ASP A 36 -3.71 -15.49 18.01
C ASP A 36 -4.81 -14.96 17.09
N VAL A 37 -4.61 -15.06 15.77
CA VAL A 37 -5.62 -14.67 14.77
C VAL A 37 -6.88 -15.51 14.89
N ALA A 38 -6.76 -16.84 15.02
CA ALA A 38 -7.90 -17.71 15.19
C ALA A 38 -8.72 -17.37 16.43
N HIS A 39 -8.05 -17.11 17.56
CA HIS A 39 -8.71 -16.70 18.80
C HIS A 39 -9.39 -15.34 18.67
N HIS A 40 -8.74 -14.36 18.05
CA HIS A 40 -9.30 -13.03 17.83
C HIS A 40 -10.52 -13.07 16.89
N ALA A 41 -10.47 -13.89 15.86
CA ALA A 41 -11.56 -14.13 14.92
C ALA A 41 -12.74 -14.93 15.48
N GLY A 42 -12.59 -15.54 16.66
CA GLY A 42 -13.60 -16.49 17.19
C GLY A 42 -13.70 -17.77 16.35
N VAL A 43 -12.66 -18.11 15.58
CA VAL A 43 -12.62 -19.29 14.72
C VAL A 43 -11.77 -20.36 15.38
N GLY A 44 -12.23 -21.62 15.31
CA GLY A 44 -11.45 -22.74 15.86
C GLY A 44 -10.08 -22.87 15.20
N VAL A 45 -9.01 -23.05 16.00
CA VAL A 45 -7.61 -23.15 15.54
C VAL A 45 -7.45 -24.18 14.40
N GLY A 46 -8.07 -25.36 14.53
CA GLY A 46 -8.05 -26.38 13.46
C GLY A 46 -8.74 -25.92 12.17
N THR A 47 -9.71 -24.99 12.24
CA THR A 47 -10.33 -24.39 11.06
C THR A 47 -9.42 -23.35 10.43
N ALA A 48 -8.71 -22.56 11.24
CA ALA A 48 -7.72 -21.60 10.75
C ALA A 48 -6.61 -22.29 9.96
N TYR A 49 -6.00 -23.34 10.52
CA TYR A 49 -4.95 -24.11 9.82
C TYR A 49 -5.42 -24.84 8.56
N ARG A 50 -6.71 -25.19 8.48
CA ARG A 50 -7.28 -25.72 7.22
C ARG A 50 -7.46 -24.67 6.14
N ARG A 51 -7.57 -23.37 6.52
CA ARG A 51 -7.71 -22.24 5.58
C ARG A 51 -6.37 -21.67 5.17
N PHE A 52 -5.49 -21.50 6.13
CA PHE A 52 -4.16 -20.96 5.95
C PHE A 52 -3.17 -21.94 6.60
N PRO A 53 -2.34 -22.66 5.83
CA PRO A 53 -1.45 -23.67 6.37
C PRO A 53 -0.39 -23.09 7.32
N ASN A 54 -0.08 -21.81 7.19
CA ASN A 54 0.85 -21.08 8.01
C ASN A 54 0.47 -19.58 8.04
N LYS A 55 1.22 -18.80 8.81
CA LYS A 55 1.04 -17.36 8.94
C LYS A 55 1.33 -16.63 7.63
N GLU A 56 2.32 -17.07 6.90
CA GLU A 56 2.76 -16.51 5.63
C GLU A 56 1.63 -16.56 4.59
N ALA A 57 0.91 -17.69 4.49
CA ALA A 57 -0.25 -17.81 3.61
C ALA A 57 -1.41 -16.87 4.00
N LEU A 58 -1.60 -16.60 5.29
CA LEU A 58 -2.55 -15.59 5.75
C LEU A 58 -2.10 -14.18 5.36
N LEU A 59 -0.82 -13.87 5.55
CA LEU A 59 -0.25 -12.57 5.16
C LEU A 59 -0.38 -12.33 3.66
N GLU A 60 -0.03 -13.31 2.84
CA GLU A 60 -0.18 -13.23 1.38
C GLU A 60 -1.64 -12.97 0.98
N ALA A 61 -2.60 -13.64 1.61
CA ALA A 61 -4.01 -13.44 1.31
C ALA A 61 -4.54 -12.06 1.75
N ILE A 62 -3.98 -11.49 2.84
CA ILE A 62 -4.29 -10.12 3.28
C ILE A 62 -3.72 -9.11 2.29
N VAL A 63 -2.48 -9.30 1.84
CA VAL A 63 -1.84 -8.44 0.82
C VAL A 63 -2.61 -8.50 -0.50
N GLU A 64 -2.99 -9.70 -0.97
CA GLU A 64 -3.77 -9.87 -2.20
C GLU A 64 -5.08 -9.09 -2.15
N ARG A 65 -5.82 -9.15 -1.03
CA ARG A 65 -7.04 -8.35 -0.84
C ARG A 65 -6.77 -6.84 -0.94
N GLN A 66 -5.65 -6.37 -0.41
CA GLN A 66 -5.29 -4.96 -0.48
C GLN A 66 -4.90 -4.54 -1.91
N VAL A 67 -4.26 -5.43 -2.66
CA VAL A 67 -4.00 -5.22 -4.09
C VAL A 67 -5.31 -5.12 -4.86
N ASP A 68 -6.31 -5.97 -4.55
CA ASP A 68 -7.65 -5.89 -5.14
C ASP A 68 -8.31 -4.53 -4.83
N GLU A 69 -8.24 -4.06 -3.58
CA GLU A 69 -8.76 -2.74 -3.17
C GLU A 69 -8.04 -1.58 -3.89
N LEU A 70 -6.71 -1.68 -4.10
CA LEU A 70 -5.94 -0.69 -4.85
C LEU A 70 -6.29 -0.70 -6.35
N GLU A 71 -6.52 -1.87 -6.92
CA GLU A 71 -6.94 -2.02 -8.31
C GLU A 71 -8.31 -1.38 -8.55
N GLU A 72 -9.27 -1.58 -7.64
CA GLU A 72 -10.58 -0.92 -7.66
C GLU A 72 -10.43 0.61 -7.58
N ILE A 73 -9.58 1.12 -6.68
CA ILE A 73 -9.31 2.56 -6.56
C ILE A 73 -8.73 3.11 -7.87
N LEU A 74 -7.84 2.38 -8.53
CA LEU A 74 -7.25 2.80 -9.81
C LEU A 74 -8.28 2.80 -10.94
N HIS A 75 -9.20 1.83 -10.98
CA HIS A 75 -10.30 1.81 -11.95
C HIS A 75 -11.21 3.01 -11.74
N ASP A 76 -11.66 3.28 -10.51
CA ASP A 76 -12.47 4.45 -10.19
C ASP A 76 -11.74 5.76 -10.61
N ALA A 77 -10.44 5.87 -10.32
CA ALA A 77 -9.64 7.04 -10.69
C ALA A 77 -9.49 7.21 -12.21
N LEU A 78 -9.46 6.11 -12.97
CA LEU A 78 -9.43 6.14 -14.43
C LEU A 78 -10.80 6.49 -15.05
N GLU A 79 -11.89 6.23 -14.33
CA GLU A 79 -13.26 6.56 -14.75
C GLU A 79 -13.65 8.01 -14.44
N GLU A 80 -12.89 8.73 -13.58
CA GLU A 80 -13.14 10.16 -13.31
C GLU A 80 -13.11 10.97 -14.61
N ASP A 81 -14.10 11.85 -14.84
CA ASP A 81 -14.17 12.70 -16.03
C ASP A 81 -12.98 13.68 -16.10
N ASP A 82 -12.64 14.29 -14.96
CA ASP A 82 -11.46 15.17 -14.82
C ASP A 82 -10.19 14.37 -14.53
N PRO A 83 -9.19 14.38 -15.43
CA PRO A 83 -7.93 13.69 -15.21
C PRO A 83 -7.17 14.12 -13.95
N TRP A 84 -7.34 15.37 -13.50
CA TRP A 84 -6.75 15.83 -12.23
C TRP A 84 -7.47 15.21 -11.04
N ALA A 85 -8.81 15.17 -11.07
CA ALA A 85 -9.59 14.47 -10.03
C ALA A 85 -9.18 13.00 -9.93
N GLY A 86 -8.92 12.34 -11.06
CA GLY A 86 -8.40 10.95 -11.07
C GLY A 86 -7.08 10.80 -10.30
N ILE A 87 -6.10 11.68 -10.50
CA ILE A 87 -4.84 11.67 -9.73
C ILE A 87 -5.10 11.86 -8.24
N VAL A 88 -5.97 12.82 -7.88
CA VAL A 88 -6.32 13.09 -6.47
C VAL A 88 -7.02 11.90 -5.84
N THR A 89 -8.03 11.33 -6.52
CA THR A 89 -8.79 10.16 -6.07
C THR A 89 -7.86 8.97 -5.79
N TYR A 90 -6.97 8.66 -6.73
CA TYR A 90 -5.98 7.59 -6.54
C TYR A 90 -5.11 7.83 -5.31
N LEU A 91 -4.46 8.99 -5.23
CA LEU A 91 -3.49 9.25 -4.14
C LEU A 91 -4.20 9.38 -2.78
N GLU A 92 -5.32 10.08 -2.68
CA GLU A 92 -6.04 10.19 -1.40
C GLU A 92 -6.58 8.85 -0.91
N ARG A 93 -7.29 8.09 -1.75
CA ARG A 93 -7.91 6.83 -1.33
C ARG A 93 -6.87 5.75 -1.03
N SER A 94 -5.82 5.65 -1.85
CA SER A 94 -4.75 4.67 -1.59
C SER A 94 -3.95 5.00 -0.33
N LEU A 95 -3.77 6.29 0.00
CA LEU A 95 -3.15 6.70 1.27
C LEU A 95 -4.04 6.39 2.47
N VAL A 96 -5.35 6.62 2.38
CA VAL A 96 -6.30 6.21 3.44
C VAL A 96 -6.18 4.71 3.68
N LEU A 97 -6.21 3.90 2.61
CA LEU A 97 -6.07 2.45 2.70
C LEU A 97 -4.78 2.02 3.41
N GLN A 98 -3.65 2.68 3.12
CA GLN A 98 -2.34 2.31 3.67
C GLN A 98 -2.07 2.90 5.06
N THR A 99 -2.63 4.06 5.40
CA THR A 99 -2.37 4.71 6.69
C THR A 99 -3.24 4.17 7.82
N HIS A 100 -4.43 3.63 7.50
CA HIS A 100 -5.27 2.94 8.49
C HIS A 100 -4.69 1.59 8.90
N ASP A 101 -3.75 1.04 8.15
CA ASP A 101 -3.16 -0.26 8.43
C ASP A 101 -1.62 -0.17 8.43
N ARG A 102 -1.06 0.22 9.58
CA ARG A 102 0.39 0.40 9.78
C ARG A 102 1.20 -0.86 9.46
N ALA A 103 0.67 -2.04 9.81
CA ALA A 103 1.36 -3.30 9.51
C ALA A 103 1.34 -3.59 8.02
N MET A 104 0.25 -3.22 7.34
CA MET A 104 0.15 -3.35 5.89
C MET A 104 1.07 -2.39 5.15
N ALA A 105 1.22 -1.15 5.59
CA ALA A 105 2.23 -0.24 5.04
C ALA A 105 3.65 -0.84 5.16
N GLN A 106 3.95 -1.55 6.24
CA GLN A 106 5.21 -2.27 6.42
C GLN A 106 5.32 -3.53 5.54
N LEU A 107 4.22 -4.25 5.34
CA LEU A 107 4.16 -5.42 4.46
C LEU A 107 4.32 -5.02 2.99
N LEU A 108 3.59 -4.01 2.54
CA LEU A 108 3.67 -3.47 1.17
C LEU A 108 5.00 -2.74 0.88
N SER A 109 5.77 -2.34 1.91
CA SER A 109 7.13 -1.85 1.70
C SER A 109 8.12 -2.93 1.20
N GLY A 110 7.63 -4.08 0.75
CA GLY A 110 8.40 -5.15 0.10
C GLY A 110 9.20 -6.06 1.03
N ARG A 111 9.13 -5.82 2.36
CA ARG A 111 10.00 -6.55 3.31
C ARG A 111 9.53 -7.97 3.67
N HIS A 112 8.29 -8.32 3.31
CA HIS A 112 7.67 -9.57 3.78
C HIS A 112 6.83 -10.29 2.71
N MET A 113 6.83 -9.80 1.49
CA MET A 113 6.21 -10.47 0.34
C MET A 113 7.19 -11.45 -0.30
N SER A 114 6.66 -12.55 -0.83
CA SER A 114 7.47 -13.39 -1.72
C SER A 114 7.78 -12.61 -3.03
N PRO A 115 8.93 -12.88 -3.68
CA PRO A 115 9.23 -12.24 -4.96
C PRO A 115 8.11 -12.41 -5.99
N GLU A 116 7.49 -13.59 -6.02
CA GLU A 116 6.40 -13.91 -6.95
C GLU A 116 5.12 -13.11 -6.65
N SER A 117 4.82 -12.85 -5.37
CA SER A 117 3.68 -12.01 -4.97
C SER A 117 3.92 -10.56 -5.33
N PHE A 118 5.14 -10.07 -5.14
CA PHE A 118 5.55 -8.72 -5.49
C PHE A 118 5.54 -8.49 -7.02
N ASP A 119 5.98 -9.48 -7.80
CA ASP A 119 5.91 -9.44 -9.27
C ASP A 119 4.45 -9.40 -9.76
N ARG A 120 3.57 -10.19 -9.16
CA ARG A 120 2.14 -10.20 -9.51
C ARG A 120 1.44 -8.88 -9.20
N GLU A 121 1.76 -8.25 -8.07
CA GLU A 121 1.25 -6.93 -7.71
C GLU A 121 1.67 -5.88 -8.76
N ARG A 122 2.96 -5.84 -9.10
CA ARG A 122 3.48 -4.96 -10.14
C ARG A 122 2.76 -5.16 -11.47
N ASP A 123 2.60 -6.41 -11.91
CA ASP A 123 2.01 -6.72 -13.22
C ASP A 123 0.53 -6.34 -13.29
N ARG A 124 -0.17 -6.28 -12.15
CA ARG A 124 -1.55 -5.81 -12.04
C ARG A 124 -1.66 -4.29 -11.97
N LEU A 125 -0.91 -3.66 -11.07
CA LEU A 125 -1.11 -2.25 -10.73
C LEU A 125 -0.33 -1.29 -11.65
N ALA A 126 0.89 -1.65 -12.08
CA ALA A 126 1.73 -0.74 -12.86
C ALA A 126 1.09 -0.29 -14.18
N PRO A 127 0.41 -1.13 -14.97
CA PRO A 127 -0.28 -0.67 -16.18
C PRO A 127 -1.37 0.37 -15.90
N LEU A 128 -2.11 0.23 -14.81
CA LEU A 128 -3.18 1.14 -14.42
C LEU A 128 -2.61 2.48 -13.95
N ILE A 129 -1.59 2.45 -13.10
CA ILE A 129 -0.91 3.66 -12.60
C ILE A 129 -0.27 4.43 -13.76
N ASN A 130 0.40 3.74 -14.70
CA ASN A 130 0.97 4.36 -15.88
C ASN A 130 -0.12 4.99 -16.77
N SER A 131 -1.25 4.29 -16.97
CA SER A 131 -2.39 4.80 -17.75
C SER A 131 -2.98 6.06 -17.12
N LEU A 132 -3.09 6.11 -15.79
CA LEU A 132 -3.57 7.25 -15.04
C LEU A 132 -2.64 8.47 -15.22
N ALA A 133 -1.32 8.29 -15.05
CA ALA A 133 -0.33 9.34 -15.26
C ALA A 133 -0.32 9.83 -16.72
N ASP A 134 -0.37 8.91 -17.69
CA ASP A 134 -0.39 9.22 -19.12
C ASP A 134 -1.64 10.01 -19.53
N ARG A 135 -2.79 9.68 -18.97
CA ARG A 135 -4.04 10.41 -19.19
C ARG A 135 -3.93 11.85 -18.67
N ALA A 136 -3.46 12.04 -17.45
CA ALA A 136 -3.29 13.35 -16.82
C ALA A 136 -2.24 14.20 -17.56
N ARG A 137 -1.14 13.59 -17.99
CA ARG A 137 -0.09 14.25 -18.78
C ARG A 137 -0.60 14.69 -20.16
N ARG A 138 -1.32 13.82 -20.87
CA ARG A 138 -1.91 14.17 -22.19
C ARG A 138 -2.96 15.29 -22.09
N ALA A 139 -3.70 15.34 -20.96
CA ALA A 139 -4.62 16.43 -20.69
C ALA A 139 -3.92 17.74 -20.25
N GLY A 140 -2.61 17.71 -20.02
CA GLY A 140 -1.84 18.88 -19.57
C GLY A 140 -2.16 19.32 -18.14
N VAL A 141 -2.79 18.46 -17.32
CA VAL A 141 -3.14 18.77 -15.92
C VAL A 141 -2.00 18.48 -14.96
N ILE A 142 -1.02 17.68 -15.38
CA ILE A 142 0.26 17.47 -14.69
C ILE A 142 1.43 17.79 -15.60
N ARG A 143 2.60 17.95 -15.01
CA ARG A 143 3.88 18.18 -15.71
C ARG A 143 4.14 17.06 -16.73
N HIS A 144 4.75 17.42 -17.84
CA HIS A 144 5.04 16.49 -18.94
C HIS A 144 6.11 15.43 -18.60
N ASP A 145 6.94 15.68 -17.59
CA ASP A 145 8.04 14.84 -17.12
C ASP A 145 7.63 13.88 -15.97
N ILE A 146 6.37 13.90 -15.51
CA ILE A 146 5.85 12.99 -14.48
C ILE A 146 5.36 11.69 -15.13
N VAL A 147 5.73 10.55 -14.53
CA VAL A 147 5.33 9.20 -14.94
C VAL A 147 4.66 8.44 -13.81
N GLY A 148 4.09 7.26 -14.10
CA GLY A 148 3.39 6.46 -13.08
C GLY A 148 4.23 6.10 -11.87
N THR A 149 5.53 5.83 -12.06
CA THR A 149 6.44 5.52 -10.94
C THR A 149 6.64 6.69 -9.98
N ASP A 150 6.55 7.95 -10.45
CA ASP A 150 6.60 9.12 -9.57
C ASP A 150 5.40 9.17 -8.63
N LEU A 151 4.21 8.78 -9.10
CA LEU A 151 3.01 8.69 -8.25
C LEU A 151 3.20 7.65 -7.14
N VAL A 152 3.81 6.50 -7.45
CA VAL A 152 4.15 5.47 -6.45
C VAL A 152 5.15 6.01 -5.43
N MET A 153 6.20 6.73 -5.87
CA MET A 153 7.21 7.31 -4.97
C MET A 153 6.62 8.39 -4.07
N ILE A 154 5.71 9.21 -4.58
CA ILE A 154 4.96 10.20 -3.79
C ILE A 154 4.14 9.48 -2.70
N GLN A 155 3.44 8.42 -3.06
CA GLN A 155 2.64 7.64 -2.13
C GLN A 155 3.51 7.07 -0.99
N ILE A 156 4.65 6.45 -1.32
CA ILE A 156 5.60 5.93 -0.33
C ILE A 156 6.11 7.03 0.60
N ALA A 157 6.46 8.20 0.05
CA ALA A 157 6.94 9.33 0.83
C ALA A 157 5.88 9.83 1.82
N VAL A 158 4.63 9.97 1.36
CA VAL A 158 3.52 10.44 2.21
C VAL A 158 3.14 9.41 3.27
N VAL A 159 3.14 8.12 2.95
CA VAL A 159 2.95 7.03 3.94
C VAL A 159 4.06 7.08 5.00
N SER A 160 5.31 7.33 4.61
CA SER A 160 6.42 7.46 5.57
C SER A 160 6.21 8.64 6.52
N VAL A 161 5.66 9.76 6.05
CA VAL A 161 5.25 10.89 6.89
C VAL A 161 4.16 10.46 7.88
N ALA A 162 3.11 9.80 7.39
CA ALA A 162 2.01 9.33 8.24
C ALA A 162 2.50 8.41 9.36
N LEU A 163 3.35 7.44 9.03
CA LEU A 163 3.94 6.51 10.00
C LEU A 163 4.82 7.25 11.03
N THR A 164 5.58 8.25 10.61
CA THR A 164 6.43 9.05 11.52
C THR A 164 5.58 9.85 12.51
N CYS A 165 4.42 10.37 12.09
CA CYS A 165 3.53 11.14 12.94
C CYS A 165 2.84 10.28 14.00
N THR A 166 2.57 9.00 13.71
CA THR A 166 1.87 8.08 14.62
C THR A 166 2.79 7.37 15.61
N ASP A 167 4.10 7.36 15.40
CA ASP A 167 5.06 6.52 16.13
C ASP A 167 5.61 7.13 17.43
N ARG A 168 5.22 8.36 17.79
CA ARG A 168 5.73 9.05 18.98
C ARG A 168 4.68 9.15 20.07
N GLU A 169 4.71 8.23 21.02
CA GLU A 169 4.06 8.43 22.31
C GLU A 169 4.57 9.76 22.92
N GLY A 170 3.67 10.71 23.07
CA GLY A 170 3.91 11.96 23.81
C GLY A 170 4.12 13.25 22.99
N VAL A 171 4.15 13.22 21.65
CA VAL A 171 4.28 14.45 20.83
C VAL A 171 2.93 15.05 20.44
N SER A 172 1.84 14.30 20.57
CA SER A 172 0.53 14.71 20.05
C SER A 172 -0.32 15.44 21.08
N ARG A 173 -0.09 16.74 21.21
CA ARG A 173 -1.12 17.68 21.73
C ARG A 173 -2.06 18.18 20.63
N ARG A 174 -2.01 17.58 19.42
CA ARG A 174 -2.83 17.96 18.28
C ARG A 174 -3.82 16.83 18.01
N ASP A 175 -5.09 17.17 17.94
CA ASP A 175 -6.19 16.22 17.64
C ASP A 175 -6.17 15.73 16.17
N ASP A 176 -5.45 16.48 15.27
CA ASP A 176 -5.38 16.22 13.83
C ASP A 176 -4.07 15.55 13.36
N VAL A 177 -3.27 14.99 14.27
CA VAL A 177 -1.98 14.36 13.91
C VAL A 177 -2.15 13.24 12.88
N ALA A 178 -3.23 12.47 12.99
CA ALA A 178 -3.54 11.40 12.04
C ALA A 178 -3.77 11.92 10.60
N GLU A 179 -4.10 13.21 10.44
CA GLU A 179 -4.40 13.84 9.15
C GLU A 179 -3.22 14.69 8.61
N VAL A 180 -2.12 14.79 9.36
CA VAL A 180 -0.96 15.63 8.97
C VAL A 180 -0.37 15.22 7.63
N TYR A 181 -0.39 13.92 7.28
CA TYR A 181 0.09 13.45 6.00
C TYR A 181 -0.64 14.09 4.80
N ARG A 182 -1.93 14.46 4.94
CA ARG A 182 -2.71 15.11 3.88
C ARG A 182 -2.14 16.46 3.49
N ARG A 183 -1.58 17.22 4.45
CA ARG A 183 -0.89 18.47 4.15
C ARG A 183 0.28 18.25 3.18
N TYR A 184 1.09 17.22 3.42
CA TYR A 184 2.24 16.91 2.57
C TYR A 184 1.80 16.36 1.21
N LEU A 185 0.74 15.54 1.18
CA LEU A 185 0.13 15.12 -0.07
C LEU A 185 -0.26 16.33 -0.94
N TRP A 186 -0.96 17.31 -0.37
CA TRP A 186 -1.39 18.49 -1.13
C TRP A 186 -0.23 19.36 -1.60
N ILE A 187 0.86 19.48 -0.83
CA ILE A 187 2.08 20.15 -1.26
C ILE A 187 2.69 19.43 -2.48
N MET A 188 2.74 18.09 -2.45
CA MET A 188 3.25 17.29 -3.57
C MET A 188 2.32 17.35 -4.79
N LEU A 189 1.01 17.29 -4.59
CA LEU A 189 0.01 17.46 -5.65
C LEU A 189 0.17 18.81 -6.36
N ASP A 190 0.36 19.89 -5.62
CA ASP A 190 0.62 21.20 -6.23
C ASP A 190 1.92 21.22 -7.05
N GLY A 191 2.93 20.48 -6.61
CA GLY A 191 4.18 20.28 -7.36
C GLY A 191 4.04 19.47 -8.65
N LEU A 192 2.97 18.67 -8.79
CA LEU A 192 2.67 17.94 -10.02
C LEU A 192 2.05 18.83 -11.11
N LYS A 193 1.41 19.95 -10.74
CA LYS A 193 0.75 20.83 -11.70
C LYS A 193 1.76 21.49 -12.62
N PRO A 194 1.41 21.75 -13.89
CA PRO A 194 2.27 22.47 -14.79
C PRO A 194 2.50 23.89 -14.25
N ALA A 195 3.76 24.32 -14.20
CA ALA A 195 4.11 25.67 -13.75
C ALA A 195 3.64 26.71 -14.78
N ARG A 196 3.15 27.87 -14.30
CA ARG A 196 2.72 28.97 -15.19
C ARG A 196 3.89 29.63 -15.91
N ASP A 197 5.07 29.65 -15.28
CA ASP A 197 6.30 30.31 -15.78
C ASP A 197 7.40 29.33 -16.23
N GLY A 198 7.01 28.08 -16.50
CA GLY A 198 7.93 26.99 -16.83
C GLY A 198 8.16 26.05 -15.66
N VAL A 199 8.53 24.82 -15.98
CA VAL A 199 8.78 23.75 -15.02
C VAL A 199 10.26 23.75 -14.67
N SER A 200 10.62 23.72 -13.39
CA SER A 200 11.98 23.45 -12.97
C SER A 200 12.42 22.08 -13.47
N PRO A 201 13.55 21.96 -14.19
CA PRO A 201 14.02 20.67 -14.68
C PRO A 201 14.28 19.72 -13.49
N LEU A 202 13.86 18.49 -13.63
CA LEU A 202 14.21 17.46 -12.66
C LEU A 202 15.69 17.07 -12.86
N PRO A 203 16.44 16.86 -11.78
CA PRO A 203 17.90 16.64 -11.86
C PRO A 203 18.28 15.27 -12.42
N VAL A 204 17.35 14.32 -12.42
CA VAL A 204 17.53 12.95 -12.92
C VAL A 204 16.28 12.47 -13.62
N ASP A 205 16.43 11.50 -14.52
CA ASP A 205 15.30 10.85 -15.18
C ASP A 205 14.47 10.02 -14.19
N PRO A 206 13.17 9.81 -14.47
CA PRO A 206 12.31 8.97 -13.62
C PRO A 206 12.78 7.52 -13.62
N LEU A 207 12.48 6.81 -12.54
CA LEU A 207 12.67 5.37 -12.49
C LEU A 207 11.72 4.67 -13.46
N THR A 208 12.22 3.65 -14.17
CA THR A 208 11.32 2.73 -14.87
C THR A 208 10.56 1.87 -13.86
N THR A 209 9.46 1.25 -14.30
CA THR A 209 8.70 0.32 -13.46
C THR A 209 9.60 -0.80 -12.90
N GLU A 210 10.52 -1.35 -13.73
CA GLU A 210 11.46 -2.39 -13.32
C GLU A 210 12.47 -1.88 -12.30
N GLN A 211 12.99 -0.66 -12.47
CA GLN A 211 13.93 -0.05 -11.54
C GLN A 211 13.27 0.24 -10.19
N ALA A 212 12.07 0.83 -10.18
CA ALA A 212 11.31 1.08 -8.97
C ALA A 212 11.01 -0.23 -8.23
N HIS A 213 10.57 -1.26 -8.96
CA HIS A 213 10.31 -2.60 -8.43
C HIS A 213 11.57 -3.24 -7.81
N ALA A 214 12.71 -3.16 -8.50
CA ALA A 214 13.98 -3.69 -7.98
C ALA A 214 14.42 -2.97 -6.68
N LEU A 215 14.24 -1.65 -6.59
CA LEU A 215 14.56 -0.88 -5.39
C LEU A 215 13.65 -1.23 -4.21
N LEU A 216 12.35 -1.40 -4.45
CA LEU A 216 11.36 -1.73 -3.41
C LEU A 216 11.52 -3.18 -2.94
N GLY A 217 11.78 -4.12 -3.86
CA GLY A 217 12.00 -5.53 -3.55
C GLY A 217 13.33 -5.82 -2.86
N SER A 218 14.39 -5.04 -3.14
CA SER A 218 15.72 -5.24 -2.56
C SER A 218 15.86 -4.78 -1.10
N ASN A 219 14.94 -3.99 -0.58
CA ASN A 219 14.94 -3.54 0.82
C ASN A 219 14.67 -4.66 1.85
N GLY A 220 14.50 -5.92 1.40
CA GLY A 220 14.31 -7.10 2.25
C GLY A 220 15.59 -7.71 2.86
N VAL A 221 16.79 -7.26 2.48
CA VAL A 221 18.04 -7.77 3.05
C VAL A 221 18.83 -6.61 3.67
N PRO A 222 18.89 -6.50 5.00
CA PRO A 222 19.94 -5.69 5.60
C PRO A 222 21.26 -6.41 5.37
N SER A 223 21.96 -6.07 4.28
CA SER A 223 23.38 -6.38 4.13
C SER A 223 24.09 -5.71 5.29
N LYS A 224 24.66 -6.54 6.15
CA LYS A 224 25.79 -6.28 7.05
C LYS A 224 26.29 -4.82 7.05
N LEU A 225 25.70 -3.96 7.86
CA LEU A 225 26.32 -2.74 8.29
C LEU A 225 27.11 -3.01 9.57
N GLY A 226 28.43 -3.08 9.37
CA GLY A 226 29.34 -2.55 10.34
C GLY A 226 29.66 -3.43 11.53
N LYS A 227 30.60 -4.33 11.35
CA LYS A 227 31.68 -4.53 12.33
C LYS A 227 32.90 -3.85 11.73
N ASP A 228 33.11 -2.59 12.04
CA ASP A 228 34.38 -1.88 11.97
C ASP A 228 34.18 -0.45 12.49
N PHE A 229 34.07 -0.33 13.80
CA PHE A 229 34.54 0.79 14.59
C PHE A 229 35.05 0.22 15.90
N SER A 230 36.33 -0.18 15.88
CA SER A 230 37.21 -0.24 17.04
C SER A 230 38.20 0.87 16.92
#